data_50655a39f4a48010da116033c56d3389
#
_entry.id   50655a39f4a48010da116033c56d3389
#
_cell.length_a   1.000
_cell.length_b   1.000
_cell.length_c   1.000
_cell.angle_alpha   90.00
_cell.angle_beta   90.00
_cell.angle_gamma   90.00
#
_symmetry.space_group_name_H-M   'P 1'
#
loop_
_entity.id
_entity.type
_entity.pdbx_description
1 polymer ?
#
loop_
_entity_poly.entity_id
_entity_poly.type
_entity_poly.pdbx_seq_one_letter_code
_entity_poly.pdbx_strand_id
1 'polypeptide(L)'
;MKKIISLLLLTLLFSGCVSNHNSSLENSEPETNLDTNSSVKTYRQITMKEAVDIMEQESNYIILDVRRPDEFSQGHIPNAINVPNENIDNTEISELPNKEQLILVYCRSGRRSKEASQKLVKLGYTNIVEFGGIIDWKGEIVS
;
A
#
# COMPACT_ATOMS: atom_id res chain seq x y z
N MET A 1 0.85 -39.36 29.55
CA MET A 1 0.80 -40.68 28.88
C MET A 1 1.29 -40.49 27.45
N LYS A 2 2.36 -41.18 27.16
CA LYS A 2 3.11 -41.22 25.90
C LYS A 2 2.28 -41.83 24.78
N LYS A 3 2.37 -41.35 23.55
CA LYS A 3 2.34 -42.19 22.35
C LYS A 3 3.12 -41.55 21.22
N ILE A 4 4.27 -42.11 20.99
CA ILE A 4 5.14 -42.06 19.80
C ILE A 4 4.60 -43.15 18.85
N ILE A 5 4.67 -42.93 17.56
CA ILE A 5 4.65 -43.92 16.44
C ILE A 5 4.44 -43.09 15.16
N SER A 6 5.13 -43.20 14.04
CA SER A 6 6.22 -44.07 13.54
C SER A 6 6.54 -43.56 12.12
N LEU A 7 7.75 -43.57 11.84
CA LEU A 7 8.48 -43.48 10.57
C LEU A 7 7.89 -44.37 9.47
N LEU A 8 7.68 -43.88 8.27
CA LEU A 8 7.72 -44.72 7.08
C LEU A 8 8.43 -44.00 5.91
N LEU A 9 9.62 -44.51 5.69
CA LEU A 9 10.51 -44.22 4.55
C LEU A 9 10.03 -45.06 3.36
N LEU A 10 9.79 -44.41 2.20
CA LEU A 10 9.65 -45.17 0.95
C LEU A 10 10.45 -44.53 -0.16
N THR A 11 11.59 -45.12 -0.42
CA THR A 11 12.46 -44.87 -1.58
C THR A 11 11.92 -45.60 -2.78
N LEU A 12 11.79 -44.89 -3.92
CA LEU A 12 11.68 -45.54 -5.23
C LEU A 12 12.62 -44.87 -6.21
N LEU A 13 13.68 -45.60 -6.52
CA LEU A 13 14.59 -45.39 -7.63
C LEU A 13 13.90 -45.79 -8.94
N PHE A 14 13.92 -44.95 -9.94
CA PHE A 14 13.81 -45.35 -11.33
C PHE A 14 14.91 -44.75 -12.16
N SER A 15 15.76 -45.62 -12.64
CA SER A 15 16.81 -45.43 -13.64
C SER A 15 16.24 -45.70 -15.04
N GLY A 16 16.71 -44.96 -16.04
CA GLY A 16 16.40 -45.27 -17.48
C GLY A 16 16.76 -44.13 -18.39
N CYS A 17 17.94 -44.12 -18.83
CA CYS A 17 18.64 -44.16 -20.14
C CYS A 17 18.05 -43.39 -21.31
N VAL A 18 18.83 -42.38 -21.73
CA VAL A 18 19.53 -42.16 -23.05
C VAL A 18 18.70 -42.25 -24.34
N SER A 19 18.67 -41.16 -25.07
CA SER A 19 19.15 -41.08 -26.47
C SER A 19 19.28 -39.67 -26.98
N ASN A 20 20.40 -39.45 -27.59
CA ASN A 20 21.04 -38.34 -28.27
C ASN A 20 20.32 -37.99 -29.60
N HIS A 21 20.16 -36.71 -29.96
CA HIS A 21 20.45 -36.20 -31.32
C HIS A 21 20.41 -34.67 -31.38
N ASN A 22 21.49 -34.12 -31.53
CA ASN A 22 22.20 -33.15 -32.37
C ASN A 22 21.43 -32.01 -33.07
N SER A 23 22.03 -30.80 -32.97
CA SER A 23 22.07 -29.65 -33.86
C SER A 23 20.96 -28.61 -33.81
N SER A 24 21.24 -27.47 -33.22
CA SER A 24 21.57 -26.24 -33.96
C SER A 24 21.83 -25.09 -32.97
N LEU A 25 22.90 -24.38 -33.25
CA LEU A 25 23.35 -23.16 -32.60
C LEU A 25 22.27 -22.06 -32.71
N GLU A 26 21.80 -21.58 -31.58
CA GLU A 26 21.30 -20.20 -31.54
C GLU A 26 21.65 -19.60 -30.18
N ASN A 27 22.38 -18.52 -30.30
CA ASN A 27 22.98 -17.72 -29.28
C ASN A 27 21.90 -16.98 -28.51
N SER A 28 21.63 -17.35 -27.27
CA SER A 28 20.86 -16.52 -26.36
C SER A 28 21.64 -16.40 -25.05
N GLU A 29 22.02 -15.15 -24.80
CA GLU A 29 22.67 -14.70 -23.57
C GLU A 29 21.89 -15.13 -22.33
N PRO A 30 22.57 -15.42 -21.22
CA PRO A 30 21.86 -15.69 -19.95
C PRO A 30 21.26 -14.38 -19.45
N GLU A 31 19.96 -14.28 -19.50
CA GLU A 31 19.24 -13.29 -18.70
C GLU A 31 19.55 -13.54 -17.23
N THR A 32 20.42 -12.72 -16.69
CA THR A 32 20.61 -12.60 -15.24
C THR A 32 19.31 -12.11 -14.66
N ASN A 33 18.51 -13.00 -14.11
CA ASN A 33 17.45 -12.66 -13.18
C ASN A 33 18.10 -11.97 -11.99
N LEU A 34 18.14 -10.66 -12.06
CA LEU A 34 18.39 -9.81 -10.92
C LEU A 34 17.14 -9.85 -10.06
N ASP A 35 17.09 -10.77 -9.11
CA ASP A 35 16.17 -10.73 -7.99
C ASP A 35 16.44 -9.47 -7.16
N THR A 36 16.02 -8.33 -7.68
CA THR A 36 15.83 -7.14 -6.88
C THR A 36 14.52 -7.33 -6.11
N ASN A 37 14.60 -8.03 -4.99
CA ASN A 37 13.59 -7.93 -3.92
C ASN A 37 13.75 -6.56 -3.24
N SER A 38 13.56 -5.51 -4.01
CA SER A 38 13.21 -4.19 -3.54
C SER A 38 11.71 -4.26 -3.25
N SER A 39 11.35 -4.37 -1.99
CA SER A 39 9.95 -4.19 -1.59
C SER A 39 9.52 -2.80 -2.07
N VAL A 40 8.79 -2.75 -3.17
CA VAL A 40 8.27 -1.50 -3.70
C VAL A 40 7.35 -0.95 -2.62
N LYS A 41 7.80 0.09 -1.92
CA LYS A 41 6.96 0.82 -0.98
C LYS A 41 5.75 1.35 -1.73
N THR A 42 4.57 1.03 -1.27
CA THR A 42 3.31 1.42 -1.90
C THR A 42 2.30 1.77 -0.82
N TYR A 43 1.21 2.44 -1.22
CA TYR A 43 0.07 2.67 -0.34
C TYR A 43 -1.05 1.67 -0.64
N ARG A 44 -1.97 1.48 0.31
CA ARG A 44 -3.18 0.69 0.10
C ARG A 44 -4.31 1.57 -0.42
N GLN A 45 -5.14 1.00 -1.31
CA GLN A 45 -6.41 1.61 -1.71
C GLN A 45 -7.55 0.79 -1.12
N ILE A 46 -8.49 1.46 -0.51
CA ILE A 46 -9.67 0.84 0.12
C ILE A 46 -10.94 1.57 -0.29
N THR A 47 -12.06 0.95 0.00
CA THR A 47 -13.38 1.58 -0.17
C THR A 47 -13.68 2.56 0.97
N MET A 48 -14.63 3.45 0.74
CA MET A 48 -15.15 4.37 1.76
C MET A 48 -15.67 3.61 2.99
N LYS A 49 -16.35 2.47 2.77
CA LYS A 49 -16.85 1.64 3.88
C LYS A 49 -15.72 1.10 4.75
N GLU A 50 -14.68 0.54 4.12
CA GLU A 50 -13.50 0.03 4.86
C GLU A 50 -12.79 1.15 5.63
N ALA A 51 -12.76 2.38 5.10
CA ALA A 51 -12.21 3.52 5.82
C ALA A 51 -13.01 3.85 7.07
N VAL A 52 -14.34 3.82 7.00
CA VAL A 52 -15.22 3.99 8.17
C VAL A 52 -14.98 2.89 9.19
N ASP A 53 -14.93 1.63 8.76
CA ASP A 53 -14.65 0.49 9.64
C ASP A 53 -13.29 0.65 10.37
N ILE A 54 -12.25 1.17 9.69
CA ILE A 54 -10.96 1.50 10.32
C ILE A 54 -11.12 2.63 11.35
N MET A 55 -11.82 3.70 11.00
CA MET A 55 -12.04 4.85 11.90
C MET A 55 -12.81 4.47 13.18
N GLU A 56 -13.66 3.45 13.10
CA GLU A 56 -14.42 2.94 14.26
C GLU A 56 -13.59 1.98 15.12
N GLN A 57 -12.63 1.25 14.55
CA GLN A 57 -11.87 0.20 15.24
C GLN A 57 -10.52 0.67 15.74
N GLU A 58 -9.91 1.65 15.08
CA GLU A 58 -8.58 2.18 15.39
C GLU A 58 -8.69 3.51 16.15
N SER A 59 -7.78 3.77 17.06
CA SER A 59 -7.73 5.03 17.80
C SER A 59 -6.54 5.92 17.46
N ASN A 60 -5.56 5.39 16.72
CA ASN A 60 -4.30 6.08 16.43
C ASN A 60 -4.10 6.22 14.91
N TYR A 61 -4.87 7.07 14.30
CA TYR A 61 -4.78 7.39 12.88
C TYR A 61 -4.92 8.90 12.63
N ILE A 62 -4.50 9.33 11.45
CA ILE A 62 -4.73 10.69 10.95
C ILE A 62 -5.64 10.60 9.73
N ILE A 63 -6.66 11.45 9.66
CA ILE A 63 -7.44 11.68 8.45
C ILE A 63 -6.82 12.87 7.74
N LEU A 64 -6.33 12.66 6.53
CA LEU A 64 -5.62 13.66 5.73
C LEU A 64 -6.47 14.11 4.54
N ASP A 65 -6.94 15.34 4.58
CA ASP A 65 -7.59 16.01 3.45
C ASP A 65 -6.52 16.71 2.59
N VAL A 66 -6.36 16.24 1.35
CA VAL A 66 -5.38 16.82 0.42
C VAL A 66 -6.02 17.76 -0.60
N ARG A 67 -7.22 18.26 -0.29
CA ARG A 67 -7.86 19.32 -1.07
C ARG A 67 -7.25 20.67 -0.75
N ARG A 68 -7.64 21.69 -1.53
CA ARG A 68 -7.22 23.08 -1.25
C ARG A 68 -7.85 23.55 0.07
N PRO A 69 -7.23 24.57 0.73
CA PRO A 69 -7.74 25.10 2.01
C PRO A 69 -9.15 25.68 1.90
N ASP A 70 -9.50 26.28 0.76
CA ASP A 70 -10.86 26.81 0.51
C ASP A 70 -11.91 25.69 0.40
N GLU A 71 -11.57 24.53 -0.15
CA GLU A 71 -12.45 23.37 -0.18
C GLU A 71 -12.60 22.74 1.24
N PHE A 72 -11.52 22.70 2.00
CA PHE A 72 -11.50 22.18 3.37
C PHE A 72 -12.39 23.05 4.30
N SER A 73 -12.26 24.37 4.23
CA SER A 73 -13.02 25.29 5.07
C SER A 73 -14.54 25.31 4.77
N GLN A 74 -14.94 24.90 3.56
CA GLN A 74 -16.34 24.75 3.20
C GLN A 74 -17.00 23.50 3.78
N GLY A 75 -16.19 22.53 4.23
CA GLY A 75 -16.65 21.30 4.86
C GLY A 75 -15.67 20.16 4.67
N HIS A 76 -15.40 19.43 5.74
CA HIS A 76 -14.45 18.31 5.76
C HIS A 76 -14.93 17.19 6.70
N ILE A 77 -14.31 16.03 6.61
CA ILE A 77 -14.56 14.90 7.53
C ILE A 77 -14.10 15.30 8.94
N PRO A 78 -14.89 15.06 10.00
CA PRO A 78 -14.52 15.41 11.37
C PRO A 78 -13.12 14.90 11.73
N ASN A 79 -12.36 15.73 12.45
CA ASN A 79 -10.97 15.48 12.86
C ASN A 79 -9.94 15.36 11.72
N ALA A 80 -10.33 15.63 10.47
CA ALA A 80 -9.36 15.70 9.38
C ALA A 80 -8.43 16.90 9.54
N ILE A 81 -7.16 16.72 9.19
CA ILE A 81 -6.20 17.81 8.98
C ILE A 81 -6.05 18.09 7.49
N ASN A 82 -5.70 19.31 7.14
CA ASN A 82 -5.54 19.71 5.74
C ASN A 82 -4.07 19.92 5.38
N VAL A 83 -3.56 19.11 4.48
CA VAL A 83 -2.27 19.33 3.79
C VAL A 83 -2.54 19.22 2.29
N PRO A 84 -2.66 20.33 1.57
CA PRO A 84 -2.94 20.34 0.15
C PRO A 84 -1.95 19.48 -0.65
N ASN A 85 -2.44 18.73 -1.65
CA ASN A 85 -1.59 17.90 -2.49
C ASN A 85 -0.41 18.66 -3.12
N GLU A 86 -0.60 19.94 -3.40
CA GLU A 86 0.40 20.84 -3.95
C GLU A 86 1.56 21.10 -2.98
N ASN A 87 1.30 21.03 -1.67
CA ASN A 87 2.28 21.25 -0.61
C ASN A 87 3.01 19.95 -0.18
N ILE A 88 2.59 18.81 -0.68
CA ILE A 88 3.31 17.55 -0.49
C ILE A 88 4.39 17.47 -1.57
N ASP A 89 5.58 17.88 -1.21
CA ASP A 89 6.78 17.89 -2.06
C ASP A 89 7.89 17.01 -1.47
N ASN A 90 9.14 17.44 -1.59
CA ASN A 90 10.30 16.71 -1.06
C ASN A 90 10.70 17.16 0.36
N THR A 91 9.89 17.98 1.03
CA THR A 91 10.17 18.50 2.36
C THR A 91 9.42 17.70 3.44
N GLU A 92 9.87 17.85 4.68
CA GLU A 92 9.17 17.28 5.83
C GLU A 92 7.84 17.99 6.07
N ILE A 93 6.81 17.21 6.36
CA ILE A 93 5.46 17.72 6.63
C ILE A 93 5.31 17.81 8.16
N SER A 94 5.26 19.03 8.68
CA SER A 94 5.20 19.29 10.14
C SER A 94 3.97 18.67 10.81
N GLU A 95 2.86 18.58 10.08
CA GLU A 95 1.60 17.97 10.52
C GLU A 95 1.66 16.45 10.60
N LEU A 96 2.68 15.84 9.99
CA LEU A 96 2.85 14.38 9.89
C LEU A 96 4.24 13.94 10.36
N PRO A 97 4.61 14.18 11.64
CA PRO A 97 5.97 13.96 12.12
C PRO A 97 6.35 12.47 12.21
N ASN A 98 5.37 11.57 12.31
CA ASN A 98 5.60 10.13 12.42
C ASN A 98 5.38 9.41 11.07
N LYS A 99 6.44 8.90 10.49
CA LYS A 99 6.42 8.19 9.19
C LYS A 99 5.71 6.82 9.24
N GLU A 100 5.50 6.25 10.41
CA GLU A 100 4.83 4.96 10.61
C GLU A 100 3.35 5.12 10.99
N GLN A 101 2.90 6.35 11.22
CA GLN A 101 1.52 6.67 11.55
C GLN A 101 0.56 6.17 10.46
N LEU A 102 -0.56 5.57 10.88
CA LEU A 102 -1.65 5.27 9.96
C LEU A 102 -2.27 6.57 9.46
N ILE A 103 -2.23 6.79 8.15
CA ILE A 103 -2.75 7.99 7.50
C ILE A 103 -3.81 7.58 6.49
N LEU A 104 -5.05 8.00 6.73
CA LEU A 104 -6.20 7.83 5.86
C LEU A 104 -6.31 9.06 4.96
N VAL A 105 -6.07 8.89 3.66
CA VAL A 105 -5.94 10.00 2.71
C VAL A 105 -7.17 10.10 1.82
N TYR A 106 -7.75 11.29 1.71
CA TYR A 106 -8.84 11.56 0.78
C TYR A 106 -8.70 12.92 0.08
N CYS A 107 -9.45 13.08 -1.00
CA CYS A 107 -9.61 14.39 -1.63
C CYS A 107 -11.09 14.62 -2.02
N ARG A 108 -11.35 15.31 -3.14
CA ARG A 108 -12.71 15.49 -3.63
C ARG A 108 -13.28 14.21 -4.27
N SER A 109 -12.52 13.57 -5.18
CA SER A 109 -12.97 12.46 -6.04
C SER A 109 -11.93 11.34 -6.24
N GLY A 110 -10.86 11.28 -5.45
CA GLY A 110 -9.85 10.22 -5.48
C GLY A 110 -8.59 10.52 -6.32
N ARG A 111 -8.59 11.46 -7.26
CA ARG A 111 -7.40 11.73 -8.09
C ARG A 111 -6.23 12.32 -7.29
N ARG A 112 -6.46 13.42 -6.58
CA ARG A 112 -5.42 14.10 -5.78
C ARG A 112 -4.95 13.23 -4.60
N SER A 113 -5.83 12.44 -3.98
CA SER A 113 -5.47 11.54 -2.88
C SER A 113 -4.52 10.44 -3.32
N LYS A 114 -4.71 9.86 -4.51
CA LYS A 114 -3.77 8.87 -5.08
C LYS A 114 -2.41 9.49 -5.38
N GLU A 115 -2.38 10.69 -5.96
CA GLU A 115 -1.14 11.42 -6.21
C GLU A 115 -0.41 11.77 -4.90
N ALA A 116 -1.13 12.32 -3.91
CA ALA A 116 -0.61 12.63 -2.59
C ALA A 116 -0.05 11.38 -1.88
N SER A 117 -0.77 10.25 -1.94
CA SER A 117 -0.32 8.98 -1.36
C SER A 117 1.00 8.50 -1.97
N GLN A 118 1.19 8.64 -3.29
CA GLN A 118 2.46 8.32 -3.94
C GLN A 118 3.60 9.24 -3.47
N LYS A 119 3.33 10.53 -3.30
CA LYS A 119 4.31 11.49 -2.76
C LYS A 119 4.69 11.16 -1.33
N LEU A 120 3.72 10.84 -0.47
CA LEU A 120 3.95 10.43 0.92
C LEU A 120 4.82 9.16 1.00
N VAL A 121 4.56 8.17 0.17
CA VAL A 121 5.41 6.96 0.08
C VAL A 121 6.86 7.32 -0.30
N LYS A 122 7.06 8.22 -1.26
CA LYS A 122 8.40 8.70 -1.64
C LYS A 122 9.10 9.45 -0.49
N LEU A 123 8.35 10.16 0.33
CA LEU A 123 8.84 10.82 1.55
C LEU A 123 9.13 9.86 2.69
N GLY A 124 8.86 8.56 2.53
CA GLY A 124 9.17 7.51 3.50
C GLY A 124 8.06 7.16 4.47
N TYR A 125 6.83 7.67 4.27
CA TYR A 125 5.67 7.21 5.04
C TYR A 125 5.34 5.77 4.66
N THR A 126 5.09 4.92 5.66
CA THR A 126 4.98 3.47 5.46
C THR A 126 3.57 2.92 5.62
N ASN A 127 2.65 3.69 6.18
CA ASN A 127 1.30 3.23 6.53
C ASN A 127 0.23 4.16 5.96
N ILE A 128 0.15 4.21 4.63
CA ILE A 128 -0.75 5.08 3.88
C ILE A 128 -1.94 4.27 3.34
N VAL A 129 -3.14 4.79 3.56
CA VAL A 129 -4.41 4.22 3.09
C VAL A 129 -5.20 5.31 2.36
N GLU A 130 -5.39 5.16 1.07
CA GLU A 130 -6.19 6.04 0.23
C GLU A 130 -7.62 5.50 0.13
N PHE A 131 -8.64 6.34 0.37
CA PHE A 131 -10.02 5.90 0.41
C PHE A 131 -10.99 6.73 -0.46
N GLY A 132 -10.47 7.45 -1.44
CA GLY A 132 -11.28 8.08 -2.47
C GLY A 132 -11.61 9.55 -2.23
N GLY A 133 -12.87 9.88 -2.36
CA GLY A 133 -13.33 11.26 -2.38
C GLY A 133 -14.47 11.57 -1.44
N ILE A 134 -14.46 12.79 -0.86
CA ILE A 134 -15.53 13.29 0.04
C ILE A 134 -16.91 13.34 -0.63
N ILE A 135 -16.97 13.36 -1.97
CA ILE A 135 -18.27 13.31 -2.69
C ILE A 135 -19.03 12.02 -2.42
N ASP A 136 -18.35 10.94 -2.03
CA ASP A 136 -18.93 9.65 -1.72
C ASP A 136 -19.14 9.45 -0.20
N TRP A 137 -18.66 10.39 0.61
CA TRP A 137 -18.81 10.36 2.06
C TRP A 137 -20.26 10.49 2.49
N LYS A 138 -20.71 9.64 3.41
CA LYS A 138 -22.11 9.63 3.94
C LYS A 138 -22.21 10.01 5.42
N GLY A 139 -21.05 10.23 6.05
CA GLY A 139 -20.99 10.65 7.44
C GLY A 139 -21.15 12.15 7.63
N GLU A 140 -20.88 12.60 8.85
CA GLU A 140 -20.92 14.02 9.22
C GLU A 140 -19.84 14.82 8.45
N ILE A 141 -20.16 16.08 8.18
CA ILE A 141 -19.25 17.10 7.65
C ILE A 141 -19.24 18.27 8.62
N VAL A 142 -18.05 18.75 8.95
CA VAL A 142 -17.82 19.93 9.79
C VAL A 142 -17.09 21.01 9.00
N SER A 143 -17.16 22.26 9.44
CA SER A 143 -16.51 23.44 8.82
C SER A 143 -15.86 24.32 9.88
#